data_71a3950f534cb66c1a63e9bb44e4fb4a
#
_entry.id   71a3950f534cb66c1a63e9bb44e4fb4a
#
_cell.length_a   1.000
_cell.length_b   1.000
_cell.length_c   1.000
_cell.angle_alpha   90.00
_cell.angle_beta   90.00
_cell.angle_gamma   90.00
#
_symmetry.space_group_name_H-M   'P 1'
#
loop_
_entity.id
_entity.type
_entity.pdbx_description
1 polymer ?
#
loop_
_entity_poly.entity_id
_entity_poly.type
_entity_poly.pdbx_seq_one_letter_code
_entity_poly.pdbx_strand_id
1 'polypeptide(L)'
;MTSKRPRIEGYAIVSREGMIAKSDGSFPEELKIPADQQFYQESLDRASAVANGRHSAEGGPREKARKRILLTRRVQRLIVHPDNPNVVQWNPGTASFEEAWHRLGIEDGILAVVGGTDVFALFLSIGYDAFFLSRALVNVPRGRPVFPGVGNGVAAEEPLKKSGLVLKNTRMLDPVTETVVQEWGPKA
;
A
#
# COMPACT_ATOMS: atom_id res chain seq x y z
N MET A 1 -20.19 -4.97 -19.23
CA MET A 1 -18.90 -4.31 -19.53
C MET A 1 -17.83 -4.97 -18.66
N THR A 2 -16.78 -5.51 -19.25
CA THR A 2 -15.66 -6.12 -18.53
C THR A 2 -14.79 -4.99 -17.97
N SER A 3 -14.75 -4.83 -16.66
CA SER A 3 -13.82 -3.90 -16.00
C SER A 3 -12.39 -4.28 -16.35
N LYS A 4 -11.61 -3.32 -16.81
CA LYS A 4 -10.20 -3.51 -17.10
C LYS A 4 -9.41 -3.62 -15.79
N ARG A 5 -8.35 -4.46 -15.76
CA ARG A 5 -7.45 -4.50 -14.60
C ARG A 5 -6.91 -3.10 -14.32
N PRO A 6 -7.01 -2.57 -13.09
CA PRO A 6 -6.45 -1.28 -12.77
C PRO A 6 -4.92 -1.31 -12.84
N ARG A 7 -4.32 -0.13 -12.99
CA ARG A 7 -2.91 0.05 -12.64
C ARG A 7 -2.76 -0.05 -11.12
N ILE A 8 -1.96 -0.98 -10.65
CA ILE A 8 -1.77 -1.24 -9.22
C ILE A 8 -0.47 -0.58 -8.74
N GLU A 9 -0.60 0.37 -7.83
CA GLU A 9 0.51 1.12 -7.27
C GLU A 9 0.57 0.94 -5.75
N GLY A 10 1.74 0.51 -5.23
CA GLY A 10 1.98 0.40 -3.79
C GLY A 10 2.65 1.65 -3.24
N TYR A 11 2.30 2.04 -2.02
CA TYR A 11 2.86 3.21 -1.34
C TYR A 11 3.19 2.88 0.11
N ALA A 12 4.46 3.00 0.48
CA ALA A 12 4.92 2.78 1.84
C ALA A 12 6.09 3.69 2.19
N ILE A 13 6.11 4.20 3.42
CA ILE A 13 7.32 4.75 4.03
C ILE A 13 7.85 3.76 5.05
N VAL A 14 9.17 3.54 5.06
CA VAL A 14 9.85 2.60 5.94
C VAL A 14 10.99 3.23 6.72
N SER A 15 11.22 2.71 7.92
CA SER A 15 12.41 2.96 8.72
C SER A 15 13.67 2.33 8.07
N ARG A 16 14.84 2.53 8.67
CA ARG A 16 16.10 1.89 8.26
C ARG A 16 15.98 0.37 8.22
N GLU A 17 15.24 -0.21 9.18
CA GLU A 17 15.03 -1.65 9.29
C GLU A 17 13.91 -2.18 8.37
N GLY A 18 13.22 -1.30 7.62
CA GLY A 18 12.10 -1.67 6.74
C GLY A 18 10.75 -1.78 7.44
N MET A 19 10.58 -1.10 8.59
CA MET A 19 9.34 -1.13 9.38
C MET A 19 8.38 -0.02 8.95
N ILE A 20 7.08 -0.35 8.89
CA ILE A 20 5.98 0.57 8.55
C ILE A 20 5.10 0.94 9.77
N ALA A 21 5.20 0.20 10.85
CA ALA A 21 4.40 0.39 12.06
C ALA A 21 5.18 -0.06 13.30
N LYS A 22 4.76 0.41 14.47
CA LYS A 22 5.24 -0.12 15.74
C LYS A 22 4.71 -1.54 15.97
N SER A 23 5.23 -2.24 16.98
CA SER A 23 4.81 -3.61 17.32
C SER A 23 3.32 -3.73 17.63
N ASP A 24 2.70 -2.70 18.20
CA ASP A 24 1.27 -2.61 18.49
C ASP A 24 0.41 -2.29 17.25
N GLY A 25 1.05 -1.96 16.11
CA GLY A 25 0.40 -1.58 14.86
C GLY A 25 0.14 -0.09 14.69
N SER A 26 0.48 0.74 15.68
CA SER A 26 0.37 2.19 15.54
C SER A 26 1.41 2.74 14.56
N PHE A 27 1.07 3.84 13.89
CA PHE A 27 2.00 4.51 12.98
C PHE A 27 3.08 5.24 13.80
N PRO A 28 4.38 5.04 13.49
CA PRO A 28 5.46 5.69 14.21
C PRO A 28 5.50 7.20 13.96
N GLU A 29 5.62 8.00 15.02
CA GLU A 29 5.76 9.46 14.88
C GLU A 29 7.00 9.82 14.06
N GLU A 30 8.06 9.02 14.19
CA GLU A 30 9.35 9.19 13.48
C GLU A 30 9.21 9.07 11.96
N LEU A 31 8.16 8.39 11.47
CA LEU A 31 7.84 8.27 10.03
C LEU A 31 6.86 9.35 9.54
N LYS A 32 6.39 10.24 10.39
CA LYS A 32 5.53 11.36 9.99
C LYS A 32 6.35 12.50 9.37
N ILE A 33 6.88 12.25 8.18
CA ILE A 33 7.69 13.22 7.43
C ILE A 33 6.77 14.02 6.50
N PRO A 34 6.66 15.35 6.66
CA PRO A 34 5.69 16.17 5.93
C PRO A 34 5.78 16.02 4.41
N ALA A 35 6.99 15.98 3.85
CA ALA A 35 7.19 15.83 2.42
C ALA A 35 6.71 14.47 1.88
N ASP A 36 6.90 13.38 2.65
CA ASP A 36 6.35 12.07 2.30
C ASP A 36 4.83 12.04 2.44
N GLN A 37 4.28 12.65 3.50
CA GLN A 37 2.84 12.76 3.68
C GLN A 37 2.17 13.51 2.53
N GLN A 38 2.79 14.60 2.06
CA GLN A 38 2.31 15.34 0.90
C GLN A 38 2.34 14.46 -0.36
N PHE A 39 3.47 13.81 -0.65
CA PHE A 39 3.63 12.88 -1.78
C PHE A 39 2.57 11.77 -1.74
N TYR A 40 2.34 11.20 -0.57
CA TYR A 40 1.34 10.15 -0.34
C TYR A 40 -0.08 10.66 -0.61
N GLN A 41 -0.49 11.81 -0.05
CA GLN A 41 -1.82 12.37 -0.26
C GLN A 41 -2.07 12.75 -1.73
N GLU A 42 -1.11 13.37 -2.40
CA GLU A 42 -1.19 13.68 -3.83
C GLU A 42 -1.34 12.41 -4.67
N SER A 43 -0.68 11.32 -4.28
CA SER A 43 -0.80 10.02 -4.94
C SER A 43 -2.19 9.40 -4.74
N LEU A 44 -2.74 9.47 -3.53
CA LEU A 44 -4.10 9.00 -3.25
C LEU A 44 -5.17 9.85 -3.96
N ASP A 45 -4.91 11.13 -4.17
CA ASP A 45 -5.85 12.01 -4.90
C ASP A 45 -5.94 11.69 -6.39
N ARG A 46 -4.89 11.07 -6.97
CA ARG A 46 -4.90 10.55 -8.34
C ARG A 46 -5.52 9.15 -8.44
N ALA A 47 -5.58 8.41 -7.34
CA ALA A 47 -6.08 7.05 -7.33
C ALA A 47 -7.60 7.00 -7.47
N SER A 48 -8.11 6.04 -8.24
CA SER A 48 -9.55 5.78 -8.38
C SER A 48 -10.11 5.01 -7.20
N ALA A 49 -9.28 4.22 -6.52
CA ALA A 49 -9.60 3.50 -5.29
C ALA A 49 -8.35 3.21 -4.47
N VAL A 50 -8.57 2.85 -3.21
CA VAL A 50 -7.52 2.47 -2.25
C VAL A 50 -7.75 1.03 -1.77
N ALA A 51 -6.69 0.25 -1.58
CA ALA A 51 -6.73 -1.06 -0.96
C ALA A 51 -5.91 -1.07 0.34
N ASN A 52 -6.53 -1.52 1.43
CA ASN A 52 -5.88 -1.62 2.73
C ASN A 52 -6.46 -2.73 3.60
N GLY A 53 -5.72 -3.13 4.62
CA GLY A 53 -6.19 -4.01 5.68
C GLY A 53 -6.99 -3.24 6.75
N ARG A 54 -7.70 -3.96 7.61
CA ARG A 54 -8.57 -3.38 8.66
C ARG A 54 -7.87 -2.41 9.61
N HIS A 55 -6.59 -2.55 9.81
CA HIS A 55 -5.81 -1.76 10.76
C HIS A 55 -4.88 -0.74 10.08
N SER A 56 -5.05 -0.56 8.76
CA SER A 56 -4.20 0.32 7.95
C SER A 56 -5.06 1.39 7.29
N ALA A 57 -5.70 2.23 8.12
CA ALA A 57 -6.41 3.41 7.62
C ALA A 57 -5.43 4.38 6.95
N GLU A 58 -5.84 4.99 5.85
CA GLU A 58 -4.99 5.96 5.16
C GLU A 58 -4.91 7.29 5.89
N GLY A 59 -5.93 7.59 6.71
CA GLY A 59 -6.09 8.90 7.34
C GLY A 59 -6.47 10.01 6.33
N GLY A 60 -6.80 11.16 6.86
CA GLY A 60 -7.08 12.35 6.07
C GLY A 60 -8.57 12.59 5.80
N PRO A 61 -8.90 13.81 5.33
CA PRO A 61 -10.28 14.28 5.24
C PRO A 61 -11.13 13.58 4.18
N ARG A 62 -10.49 12.96 3.18
CA ARG A 62 -11.16 12.28 2.06
C ARG A 62 -11.32 10.78 2.25
N GLU A 63 -10.81 10.21 3.34
CA GLU A 63 -10.80 8.76 3.57
C GLU A 63 -12.18 8.12 3.39
N LYS A 64 -13.22 8.69 3.98
CA LYS A 64 -14.60 8.16 3.92
C LYS A 64 -15.23 8.26 2.53
N ALA A 65 -14.83 9.24 1.74
CA ALA A 65 -15.37 9.47 0.40
C ALA A 65 -14.68 8.62 -0.69
N ARG A 66 -13.48 8.11 -0.43
CA ARG A 66 -12.74 7.30 -1.41
C ARG A 66 -13.38 5.93 -1.60
N LYS A 67 -13.45 5.46 -2.84
CA LYS A 67 -13.72 4.06 -3.12
C LYS A 67 -12.60 3.20 -2.56
N ARG A 68 -12.97 2.05 -1.95
CA ARG A 68 -12.02 1.27 -1.15
C ARG A 68 -12.27 -0.23 -1.24
N ILE A 69 -11.19 -1.00 -1.36
CA ILE A 69 -11.18 -2.43 -1.09
C ILE A 69 -10.58 -2.65 0.30
N LEU A 70 -11.41 -3.06 1.25
CA LEU A 70 -10.99 -3.39 2.60
C LEU A 70 -10.75 -4.90 2.73
N LEU A 71 -9.50 -5.30 2.83
CA LEU A 71 -9.13 -6.71 2.98
C LEU A 71 -9.47 -7.21 4.37
N THR A 72 -10.27 -8.28 4.43
CA THR A 72 -10.70 -8.86 5.70
C THR A 72 -11.16 -10.31 5.53
N ARG A 73 -10.80 -11.19 6.48
CA ARG A 73 -11.30 -12.57 6.56
C ARG A 73 -12.63 -12.68 7.31
N ARG A 74 -13.21 -11.56 7.77
CA ARG A 74 -14.45 -11.54 8.55
C ARG A 74 -15.70 -11.71 7.70
N VAL A 75 -15.58 -11.57 6.38
CA VAL A 75 -16.68 -11.81 5.43
C VAL A 75 -16.42 -13.10 4.66
N GLN A 76 -17.50 -13.77 4.21
CA GLN A 76 -17.34 -15.01 3.48
C GLN A 76 -16.66 -14.81 2.10
N ARG A 77 -17.04 -13.77 1.37
CA ARG A 77 -16.49 -13.46 0.04
C ARG A 77 -16.29 -11.96 -0.14
N LEU A 78 -17.31 -11.32 -0.66
CA LEU A 78 -17.39 -9.88 -0.97
C LEU A 78 -18.70 -9.34 -0.45
N ILE A 79 -18.65 -8.24 0.29
CA ILE A 79 -19.83 -7.47 0.65
C ILE A 79 -19.54 -5.97 0.54
N VAL A 80 -20.56 -5.18 0.22
CA VAL A 80 -20.49 -3.73 0.41
C VAL A 80 -20.58 -3.45 1.90
N HIS A 81 -19.73 -2.57 2.42
CA HIS A 81 -19.73 -2.23 3.84
C HIS A 81 -21.09 -1.62 4.24
N PRO A 82 -21.73 -2.08 5.34
CA PRO A 82 -23.07 -1.64 5.71
C PRO A 82 -23.21 -0.12 5.86
N ASP A 83 -22.20 0.51 6.45
CA ASP A 83 -22.23 1.94 6.80
C ASP A 83 -21.52 2.84 5.76
N ASN A 84 -20.93 2.26 4.71
CA ASN A 84 -20.24 3.03 3.67
C ASN A 84 -20.29 2.34 2.31
N PRO A 85 -21.15 2.79 1.37
CA PRO A 85 -21.31 2.17 0.06
C PRO A 85 -20.07 2.28 -0.84
N ASN A 86 -19.11 3.15 -0.50
CA ASN A 86 -17.84 3.27 -1.21
C ASN A 86 -16.84 2.17 -0.84
N VAL A 87 -17.12 1.34 0.17
CA VAL A 87 -16.22 0.32 0.68
C VAL A 87 -16.71 -1.07 0.33
N VAL A 88 -15.89 -1.84 -0.37
CA VAL A 88 -16.06 -3.27 -0.59
C VAL A 88 -15.14 -4.03 0.38
N GLN A 89 -15.74 -4.84 1.23
CA GLN A 89 -15.00 -5.79 2.07
C GLN A 89 -14.71 -7.05 1.25
N TRP A 90 -13.45 -7.42 1.17
CA TRP A 90 -12.96 -8.52 0.35
C TRP A 90 -12.19 -9.54 1.17
N ASN A 91 -12.62 -10.82 1.04
CA ASN A 91 -11.87 -11.97 1.56
C ASN A 91 -11.07 -12.61 0.41
N PRO A 92 -9.74 -12.40 0.35
CA PRO A 92 -8.91 -12.91 -0.73
C PRO A 92 -8.77 -14.44 -0.74
N GLY A 93 -9.17 -15.13 0.33
CA GLY A 93 -9.19 -16.58 0.38
C GLY A 93 -10.36 -17.23 -0.36
N THR A 94 -11.39 -16.47 -0.76
CA THR A 94 -12.65 -17.02 -1.30
C THR A 94 -13.19 -16.25 -2.50
N ALA A 95 -12.63 -15.10 -2.84
CA ALA A 95 -12.97 -14.31 -4.01
C ALA A 95 -11.71 -13.74 -4.67
N SER A 96 -11.73 -13.58 -5.99
CA SER A 96 -10.61 -13.03 -6.73
C SER A 96 -10.48 -11.51 -6.57
N PHE A 97 -9.33 -10.97 -6.92
CA PHE A 97 -9.11 -9.52 -6.96
C PHE A 97 -9.99 -8.85 -8.03
N GLU A 98 -10.15 -9.50 -9.18
CA GLU A 98 -10.98 -9.02 -10.28
C GLU A 98 -12.44 -8.86 -9.85
N GLU A 99 -12.98 -9.81 -9.07
CA GLU A 99 -14.33 -9.71 -8.50
C GLU A 99 -14.44 -8.51 -7.55
N ALA A 100 -13.42 -8.28 -6.70
CA ALA A 100 -13.40 -7.16 -5.76
C ALA A 100 -13.32 -5.81 -6.51
N TRP A 101 -12.48 -5.71 -7.52
CA TRP A 101 -12.35 -4.51 -8.36
C TRP A 101 -13.65 -4.21 -9.12
N HIS A 102 -14.21 -5.22 -9.77
CA HIS A 102 -15.48 -5.09 -10.49
C HIS A 102 -16.61 -4.62 -9.58
N ARG A 103 -16.63 -5.09 -8.32
CA ARG A 103 -17.65 -4.71 -7.34
C ARG A 103 -17.62 -3.22 -6.97
N LEU A 104 -16.49 -2.54 -7.12
CA LEU A 104 -16.38 -1.08 -6.93
C LEU A 104 -17.08 -0.28 -8.02
N GLY A 105 -17.41 -0.90 -9.16
CA GLY A 105 -18.01 -0.19 -10.30
C GLY A 105 -17.07 0.85 -10.91
N ILE A 106 -15.77 0.54 -10.98
CA ILE A 106 -14.74 1.37 -11.65
C ILE A 106 -14.31 0.63 -12.91
N GLU A 107 -14.40 1.31 -14.06
CA GLU A 107 -14.05 0.70 -15.35
C GLU A 107 -12.55 0.66 -15.59
N ASP A 108 -11.84 1.75 -15.24
CA ASP A 108 -10.38 1.90 -15.42
C ASP A 108 -9.83 2.85 -14.34
N GLY A 109 -8.54 2.79 -14.08
CA GLY A 109 -7.86 3.72 -13.20
C GLY A 109 -6.73 3.11 -12.38
N ILE A 110 -6.38 3.83 -11.30
CA ILE A 110 -5.30 3.46 -10.39
C ILE A 110 -5.90 2.92 -9.09
N LEU A 111 -5.40 1.75 -8.66
CA LEU A 111 -5.61 1.23 -7.32
C LEU A 111 -4.35 1.53 -6.48
N ALA A 112 -4.48 2.39 -5.47
CA ALA A 112 -3.42 2.63 -4.50
C ALA A 112 -3.46 1.60 -3.36
N VAL A 113 -2.43 0.79 -3.23
CA VAL A 113 -2.27 -0.18 -2.14
C VAL A 113 -1.46 0.47 -1.03
N VAL A 114 -2.07 0.60 0.16
CA VAL A 114 -1.48 1.38 1.26
C VAL A 114 -1.19 0.56 2.54
N GLY A 115 -1.25 -0.74 2.43
CA GLY A 115 -0.79 -1.65 3.49
C GLY A 115 -1.90 -2.26 4.32
N GLY A 116 -1.60 -3.00 5.41
CA GLY A 116 -0.29 -3.29 6.00
C GLY A 116 0.50 -4.44 5.34
N THR A 117 1.39 -5.04 6.12
CA THR A 117 2.34 -6.08 5.70
C THR A 117 1.72 -7.17 4.82
N ASP A 118 0.64 -7.80 5.28
CA ASP A 118 -0.01 -8.90 4.53
C ASP A 118 -0.69 -8.41 3.25
N VAL A 119 -1.19 -7.17 3.24
CA VAL A 119 -1.81 -6.57 2.04
C VAL A 119 -0.74 -6.29 1.00
N PHE A 120 0.38 -5.68 1.39
CA PHE A 120 1.50 -5.48 0.48
C PHE A 120 2.01 -6.80 -0.10
N ALA A 121 2.13 -7.84 0.73
CA ALA A 121 2.57 -9.17 0.30
C ALA A 121 1.58 -9.84 -0.68
N LEU A 122 0.27 -9.73 -0.43
CA LEU A 122 -0.75 -10.25 -1.33
C LEU A 122 -0.63 -9.60 -2.71
N PHE A 123 -0.49 -8.28 -2.76
CA PHE A 123 -0.37 -7.56 -4.02
C PHE A 123 0.96 -7.78 -4.74
N LEU A 124 2.03 -8.26 -4.07
CA LEU A 124 3.22 -8.78 -4.77
C LEU A 124 2.87 -9.99 -5.66
N SER A 125 1.97 -10.86 -5.20
CA SER A 125 1.54 -12.04 -5.97
C SER A 125 0.54 -11.69 -7.08
N ILE A 126 -0.28 -10.66 -6.90
CA ILE A 126 -1.21 -10.14 -7.92
C ILE A 126 -0.43 -9.38 -9.00
N GLY A 127 0.63 -8.68 -8.62
CA GLY A 127 1.53 -7.92 -9.47
C GLY A 127 1.31 -6.41 -9.35
N TYR A 128 2.35 -5.70 -8.90
CA TYR A 128 2.41 -4.23 -8.95
C TYR A 128 2.85 -3.74 -10.32
N ASP A 129 2.22 -2.69 -10.81
CA ASP A 129 2.68 -1.91 -11.97
C ASP A 129 3.70 -0.84 -11.54
N ALA A 130 3.60 -0.38 -10.28
CA ALA A 130 4.62 0.43 -9.61
C ALA A 130 4.57 0.21 -8.09
N PHE A 131 5.70 0.36 -7.41
CA PHE A 131 5.76 0.44 -5.95
C PHE A 131 6.64 1.62 -5.55
N PHE A 132 6.07 2.53 -4.79
CA PHE A 132 6.77 3.71 -4.27
C PHE A 132 7.18 3.45 -2.83
N LEU A 133 8.46 3.19 -2.64
CA LEU A 133 9.07 2.91 -1.35
C LEU A 133 9.81 4.14 -0.84
N SER A 134 9.20 4.89 0.06
CA SER A 134 9.89 5.98 0.76
C SER A 134 10.78 5.43 1.88
N ARG A 135 11.99 5.92 1.97
CA ARG A 135 12.98 5.52 2.97
C ARG A 135 13.33 6.69 3.86
N ALA A 136 13.08 6.55 5.15
CA ALA A 136 13.47 7.50 6.19
C ALA A 136 14.65 6.96 7.00
N LEU A 137 15.58 7.84 7.38
CA LEU A 137 16.76 7.49 8.18
C LEU A 137 16.45 7.42 9.68
N VAL A 138 15.29 6.88 10.04
CA VAL A 138 14.83 6.70 11.42
C VAL A 138 14.78 5.22 11.78
N ASN A 139 14.76 4.91 13.08
CA ASN A 139 14.68 3.55 13.59
C ASN A 139 13.30 3.29 14.18
N VAL A 140 12.74 2.12 13.90
CA VAL A 140 11.49 1.62 14.50
C VAL A 140 11.76 0.20 15.00
N PRO A 141 12.41 0.07 16.17
CA PRO A 141 12.86 -1.23 16.66
C PRO A 141 11.68 -2.16 16.93
N ARG A 142 11.81 -3.42 16.53
CA ARG A 142 10.76 -4.45 16.68
C ARG A 142 9.41 -4.04 16.10
N GLY A 143 9.43 -3.22 15.05
CA GLY A 143 8.23 -2.79 14.32
C GLY A 143 7.64 -3.90 13.45
N ARG A 144 6.54 -3.57 12.76
CA ARG A 144 5.95 -4.42 11.73
C ARG A 144 6.60 -4.08 10.39
N PRO A 145 7.12 -5.08 9.66
CA PRO A 145 7.81 -4.84 8.40
C PRO A 145 6.87 -4.51 7.25
N VAL A 146 7.38 -3.87 6.21
CA VAL A 146 6.63 -3.60 4.97
C VAL A 146 6.21 -4.88 4.26
N PHE A 147 7.06 -5.89 4.26
CA PHE A 147 6.76 -7.24 3.74
C PHE A 147 7.19 -8.30 4.76
N PRO A 148 6.55 -9.49 4.77
CA PRO A 148 7.00 -10.59 5.62
C PRO A 148 8.48 -10.92 5.37
N GLY A 149 9.24 -11.12 6.45
CA GLY A 149 10.65 -11.48 6.41
C GLY A 149 11.61 -10.29 6.23
N VAL A 150 11.14 -9.08 6.04
CA VAL A 150 11.99 -7.87 6.07
C VAL A 150 12.44 -7.57 7.50
N GLY A 151 13.63 -7.02 7.64
CA GLY A 151 14.33 -6.88 8.92
C GLY A 151 15.31 -8.03 9.14
N ASN A 152 16.06 -8.04 10.26
CA ASN A 152 17.06 -9.05 10.58
C ASN A 152 18.07 -9.32 9.43
N GLY A 153 18.51 -8.26 8.76
CA GLY A 153 19.44 -8.35 7.63
C GLY A 153 18.78 -8.44 6.25
N VAL A 154 17.45 -8.53 6.16
CA VAL A 154 16.72 -8.51 4.89
C VAL A 154 16.19 -7.10 4.63
N ALA A 155 16.63 -6.49 3.53
CA ALA A 155 16.23 -5.15 3.15
C ALA A 155 14.78 -5.11 2.61
N ALA A 156 14.12 -3.96 2.76
CA ALA A 156 12.74 -3.74 2.29
C ALA A 156 12.55 -3.94 0.78
N GLU A 157 13.62 -3.75 0.01
CA GLU A 157 13.65 -3.89 -1.45
C GLU A 157 13.73 -5.34 -1.93
N GLU A 158 14.18 -6.26 -1.08
CA GLU A 158 14.39 -7.66 -1.50
C GLU A 158 13.11 -8.36 -1.98
N PRO A 159 11.94 -8.21 -1.31
CA PRO A 159 10.69 -8.77 -1.83
C PRO A 159 10.27 -8.17 -3.18
N LEU A 160 10.51 -6.88 -3.41
CA LEU A 160 10.23 -6.21 -4.70
C LEU A 160 11.08 -6.80 -5.81
N LYS A 161 12.40 -6.95 -5.59
CA LYS A 161 13.31 -7.59 -6.54
C LYS A 161 12.92 -9.03 -6.86
N LYS A 162 12.59 -9.82 -5.82
CA LYS A 162 12.16 -11.22 -5.97
C LYS A 162 10.84 -11.35 -6.76
N SER A 163 9.96 -10.35 -6.70
CA SER A 163 8.74 -10.30 -7.51
C SER A 163 8.96 -9.82 -8.94
N GLY A 164 10.21 -9.54 -9.35
CA GLY A 164 10.55 -9.10 -10.71
C GLY A 164 10.49 -7.59 -10.93
N LEU A 165 10.30 -6.80 -9.86
CA LEU A 165 10.38 -5.35 -9.96
C LEU A 165 11.84 -4.89 -9.93
N VAL A 166 12.13 -3.83 -10.67
CA VAL A 166 13.45 -3.19 -10.72
C VAL A 166 13.32 -1.72 -10.34
N LEU A 167 14.36 -1.18 -9.75
CA LEU A 167 14.43 0.25 -9.42
C LEU A 167 14.43 1.07 -10.71
N LYS A 168 13.44 1.95 -10.87
CA LYS A 168 13.28 2.83 -12.02
C LYS A 168 13.83 4.22 -11.75
N ASN A 169 13.56 4.74 -10.55
CA ASN A 169 13.93 6.10 -10.19
C ASN A 169 14.12 6.22 -8.67
N THR A 170 14.90 7.19 -8.24
CA THR A 170 15.01 7.63 -6.85
C THR A 170 14.95 9.14 -6.80
N ARG A 171 14.09 9.69 -5.96
CA ARG A 171 13.89 11.12 -5.80
C ARG A 171 14.01 11.52 -4.34
N MET A 172 14.75 12.59 -4.06
CA MET A 172 14.77 13.23 -2.74
C MET A 172 13.42 13.88 -2.46
N LEU A 173 12.79 13.51 -1.36
CA LEU A 173 11.57 14.14 -0.86
C LEU A 173 11.90 15.26 0.14
N ASP A 174 12.78 14.97 1.08
CA ASP A 174 13.21 15.93 2.10
C ASP A 174 14.72 15.80 2.37
N PRO A 175 15.51 16.83 1.98
CA PRO A 175 16.95 16.81 2.21
C PRO A 175 17.35 16.97 3.68
N VAL A 176 16.46 17.52 4.53
CA VAL A 176 16.76 17.73 5.95
C VAL A 176 16.72 16.40 6.71
N THR A 177 15.71 15.58 6.42
CA THR A 177 15.59 14.23 7.00
C THR A 177 16.23 13.14 6.13
N GLU A 178 16.83 13.53 5.00
CA GLU A 178 17.40 12.63 3.99
C GLU A 178 16.39 11.56 3.52
N THR A 179 15.11 11.93 3.47
CA THR A 179 14.04 11.01 3.03
C THR A 179 13.97 11.00 1.52
N VAL A 180 14.05 9.80 0.95
CA VAL A 180 13.93 9.56 -0.50
C VAL A 180 12.74 8.69 -0.80
N VAL A 181 12.16 8.81 -2.00
CA VAL A 181 11.24 7.83 -2.56
C VAL A 181 11.89 7.11 -3.73
N GLN A 182 11.81 5.79 -3.69
CA GLN A 182 12.25 4.88 -4.74
C GLN A 182 11.02 4.39 -5.51
N GLU A 183 11.03 4.55 -6.82
CA GLU A 183 10.03 3.99 -7.72
C GLU A 183 10.52 2.65 -8.26
N TRP A 184 9.77 1.59 -7.99
CA TRP A 184 9.99 0.25 -8.48
C TRP A 184 8.92 -0.13 -9.50
N GLY A 185 9.30 -0.76 -10.59
CA GLY A 185 8.36 -1.19 -11.64
C GLY A 185 8.85 -2.43 -12.37
N PRO A 186 7.99 -3.07 -13.20
CA PRO A 186 8.37 -4.25 -13.96
C PRO A 186 9.60 -4.00 -14.83
N LYS A 187 10.41 -5.05 -15.03
CA LYS A 187 11.47 -5.00 -16.04
C LYS A 187 10.82 -4.77 -17.41
N ALA A 188 11.37 -3.86 -18.18
CA ALA A 188 10.95 -3.62 -19.57
C ALA A 188 11.19 -4.87 -20.43
#